data_5d5d6dc6f5773335ef73906c8b435e03
#
_entry.id   5d5d6dc6f5773335ef73906c8b435e03
#
_cell.length_a   1.000
_cell.length_b   1.000
_cell.length_c   1.000
_cell.angle_alpha   90.00
_cell.angle_beta   90.00
_cell.angle_gamma   90.00
#
_symmetry.space_group_name_H-M   'P 1'
#
loop_
_entity.id
_entity.type
_entity.pdbx_description
1 polymer ?
#
loop_
_entity_poly.entity_id
_entity_poly.type
_entity_poly.pdbx_seq_one_letter_code
_entity_poly.pdbx_strand_id
1 'polypeptide(L)'
;MSDPVYRAVFLRVHPTGKMVLSLTTESDGKEGEYAALVASELGVPALDVKVLPNDENRFGSGHGFNTSPSAGTPAAITSATGKILAKAQQLAEVDLGAPVTWDDGAFTANGETRTIADVALYAHGSGALPPGVEGGLDAQTVYRD
;
A
#
# COMPACT_ATOMS: atom_id res chain seq x y z
N MET A 1 -32.72 8.32 4.20
CA MET A 1 -31.60 8.60 3.31
C MET A 1 -30.29 8.25 4.01
N SER A 2 -29.51 7.44 3.43
CA SER A 2 -28.19 7.16 4.02
C SER A 2 -27.23 8.28 3.64
N ASP A 3 -26.46 8.73 4.63
CA ASP A 3 -25.43 9.70 4.37
C ASP A 3 -24.32 9.09 3.50
N PRO A 4 -23.64 9.92 2.72
CA PRO A 4 -22.43 9.45 2.05
C PRO A 4 -21.45 8.92 3.08
N VAL A 5 -20.96 7.71 2.85
CA VAL A 5 -20.01 7.10 3.77
C VAL A 5 -18.64 7.13 3.12
N TYR A 6 -17.73 7.89 3.71
CA TYR A 6 -16.35 7.91 3.27
C TYR A 6 -15.61 6.76 3.93
N ARG A 7 -15.15 5.85 3.10
CA ARG A 7 -14.29 4.74 3.53
C ARG A 7 -13.08 4.69 2.65
N ALA A 8 -11.93 4.54 3.26
CA ALA A 8 -10.68 4.46 2.52
C ALA A 8 -9.66 3.62 3.27
N VAL A 9 -8.74 3.06 2.51
CA VAL A 9 -7.50 2.50 3.04
C VAL A 9 -6.35 3.27 2.41
N PHE A 10 -5.27 3.45 3.17
CA PHE A 10 -4.04 4.09 2.71
C PHE A 10 -2.88 3.22 3.11
N LEU A 11 -2.08 2.80 2.13
CA LEU A 11 -0.92 1.95 2.36
C LEU A 11 0.34 2.71 1.98
N ARG A 12 1.27 2.81 2.92
CA ARG A 12 2.58 3.43 2.69
C ARG A 12 3.69 2.41 2.93
N VAL A 13 4.62 2.33 1.99
CA VAL A 13 5.83 1.55 2.13
C VAL A 13 6.98 2.50 2.41
N HIS A 14 7.59 2.38 3.58
CA HIS A 14 8.74 3.19 3.97
C HIS A 14 10.02 2.70 3.30
N PRO A 15 11.03 3.57 3.16
CA PRO A 15 12.32 3.16 2.58
C PRO A 15 12.99 2.00 3.33
N THR A 16 12.63 1.79 4.59
CA THR A 16 13.16 0.67 5.39
C THR A 16 12.49 -0.66 5.07
N GLY A 17 11.42 -0.65 4.26
CA GLY A 17 10.60 -1.84 4.00
C GLY A 17 9.45 -2.03 4.97
N LYS A 18 9.38 -1.24 6.05
CA LYS A 18 8.23 -1.26 6.95
C LYS A 18 7.04 -0.60 6.29
N MET A 19 5.84 -1.07 6.60
CA MET A 19 4.61 -0.59 5.97
C MET A 19 3.59 -0.18 7.01
N VAL A 20 2.77 0.80 6.66
CA VAL A 20 1.64 1.24 7.47
C VAL A 20 0.38 1.20 6.61
N LEU A 21 -0.61 0.45 7.07
CA LEU A 21 -1.93 0.40 6.47
C LEU A 21 -2.89 1.16 7.38
N SER A 22 -3.40 2.28 6.90
CA SER A 22 -4.33 3.12 7.65
C SER A 22 -5.75 2.92 7.14
N LEU A 23 -6.69 2.79 8.06
CA LEU A 23 -8.11 2.56 7.76
C LEU A 23 -8.94 3.71 8.30
N THR A 24 -10.00 4.10 7.57
CA THR A 24 -11.01 5.02 8.11
C THR A 24 -11.94 4.33 9.09
N THR A 25 -11.99 3.00 9.07
CA THR A 25 -12.91 2.21 9.89
C THR A 25 -12.18 1.47 11.00
N GLU A 26 -12.95 1.01 11.99
CA GLU A 26 -12.45 0.04 12.95
C GLU A 26 -12.16 -1.28 12.25
N SER A 27 -11.28 -2.06 12.85
CA SER A 27 -10.84 -3.32 12.25
C SER A 27 -11.58 -4.55 12.77
N ASP A 28 -12.34 -4.40 13.86
CA ASP A 28 -13.06 -5.51 14.51
C ASP A 28 -12.13 -6.68 14.84
N GLY A 29 -10.91 -6.35 15.33
CA GLY A 29 -9.93 -7.38 15.71
C GLY A 29 -9.23 -8.04 14.54
N LYS A 30 -9.38 -7.52 13.33
CA LYS A 30 -8.84 -8.16 12.11
C LYS A 30 -7.51 -7.60 11.65
N GLU A 31 -6.81 -6.83 12.49
CA GLU A 31 -5.52 -6.23 12.12
C GLU A 31 -4.53 -7.28 11.61
N GLY A 32 -4.48 -8.44 12.27
CA GLY A 32 -3.59 -9.53 11.85
C GLY A 32 -3.96 -10.08 10.48
N GLU A 33 -5.25 -10.20 10.18
CA GLU A 33 -5.72 -10.66 8.86
C GLU A 33 -5.36 -9.65 7.78
N TYR A 34 -5.55 -8.35 8.07
CA TYR A 34 -5.25 -7.30 7.11
C TYR A 34 -3.75 -7.17 6.86
N ALA A 35 -2.93 -7.27 7.92
CA ALA A 35 -1.49 -7.29 7.77
C ALA A 35 -1.03 -8.50 6.94
N ALA A 36 -1.61 -9.66 7.16
CA ALA A 36 -1.29 -10.87 6.40
C ALA A 36 -1.66 -10.73 4.93
N LEU A 37 -2.79 -10.07 4.65
CA LEU A 37 -3.22 -9.83 3.27
C LEU A 37 -2.21 -8.94 2.52
N VAL A 38 -1.79 -7.84 3.13
CA VAL A 38 -0.76 -6.97 2.54
C VAL A 38 0.54 -7.74 2.35
N ALA A 39 0.95 -8.48 3.37
CA ALA A 39 2.20 -9.24 3.34
C ALA A 39 2.21 -10.26 2.21
N SER A 40 1.11 -10.97 2.04
CA SER A 40 0.96 -11.97 0.98
C SER A 40 1.03 -11.34 -0.40
N GLU A 41 0.37 -10.19 -0.60
CA GLU A 41 0.33 -9.51 -1.89
C GLU A 41 1.70 -8.92 -2.26
N LEU A 42 2.46 -8.44 -1.28
CA LEU A 42 3.73 -7.77 -1.54
C LEU A 42 4.96 -8.63 -1.26
N GLY A 43 4.76 -9.86 -0.79
CA GLY A 43 5.86 -10.78 -0.54
C GLY A 43 6.77 -10.35 0.61
N VAL A 44 6.18 -9.79 1.68
CA VAL A 44 6.93 -9.30 2.84
C VAL A 44 6.43 -9.98 4.11
N PRO A 45 7.23 -9.96 5.21
CA PRO A 45 6.75 -10.50 6.49
C PRO A 45 5.58 -9.67 7.04
N ALA A 46 4.58 -10.33 7.59
CA ALA A 46 3.43 -9.64 8.18
C ALA A 46 3.85 -8.73 9.35
N LEU A 47 4.92 -9.07 10.05
CA LEU A 47 5.46 -8.25 11.15
C LEU A 47 5.92 -6.87 10.68
N ASP A 48 6.19 -6.70 9.40
CA ASP A 48 6.60 -5.42 8.84
C ASP A 48 5.41 -4.53 8.49
N VAL A 49 4.18 -5.02 8.62
CA VAL A 49 2.97 -4.29 8.28
C VAL A 49 2.24 -3.90 9.56
N LYS A 50 2.14 -2.61 9.82
CA LYS A 50 1.38 -2.06 10.94
C LYS A 50 0.03 -1.60 10.44
N VAL A 51 -1.05 -2.02 11.09
CA VAL A 51 -2.41 -1.62 10.75
C VAL A 51 -2.89 -0.61 11.79
N LEU A 52 -3.38 0.54 11.31
CA LEU A 52 -3.91 1.62 12.15
C LEU A 52 -5.39 1.78 11.83
N PRO A 53 -6.27 1.12 12.60
CA PRO A 53 -7.71 1.30 12.41
C PRO A 53 -8.14 2.69 12.86
N ASN A 54 -9.18 3.21 12.24
CA ASN A 54 -9.75 4.53 12.55
C ASN A 54 -8.66 5.59 12.71
N ASP A 55 -7.82 5.72 11.67
CA ASP A 55 -6.62 6.56 11.73
C ASP A 55 -6.98 8.03 11.49
N GLU A 56 -7.34 8.72 12.55
CA GLU A 56 -7.69 10.14 12.47
C GLU A 56 -6.51 11.02 12.07
N ASN A 57 -5.29 10.59 12.37
CA ASN A 57 -4.10 11.34 11.98
C ASN A 57 -3.91 11.36 10.47
N ARG A 58 -4.34 10.30 9.80
CA ARG A 58 -4.24 10.20 8.34
C ARG A 58 -5.46 10.83 7.65
N PHE A 59 -6.66 10.56 8.16
CA PHE A 59 -7.89 10.89 7.46
C PHE A 59 -8.64 12.07 8.09
N GLY A 60 -8.22 12.53 9.26
CA GLY A 60 -8.90 13.57 10.01
C GLY A 60 -10.00 13.00 10.90
N SER A 61 -10.56 13.86 11.74
CA SER A 61 -11.64 13.52 12.66
C SER A 61 -12.77 14.51 12.52
N GLY A 62 -13.96 14.13 13.01
CA GLY A 62 -15.10 15.04 13.03
C GLY A 62 -15.71 15.32 11.67
N HIS A 63 -15.44 14.49 10.67
CA HIS A 63 -15.92 14.71 9.30
C HIS A 63 -17.14 13.87 8.95
N GLY A 64 -17.80 13.30 9.95
CA GLY A 64 -18.97 12.48 9.70
C GLY A 64 -18.67 11.11 9.10
N PHE A 65 -17.44 10.65 9.22
CA PHE A 65 -17.09 9.31 8.74
C PHE A 65 -17.82 8.26 9.57
N ASN A 66 -18.34 7.24 8.88
CA ASN A 66 -18.81 6.04 9.55
C ASN A 66 -17.60 5.16 9.82
N THR A 67 -17.24 5.00 11.08
CA THR A 67 -16.07 4.23 11.48
C THR A 67 -16.37 2.76 11.79
N SER A 68 -17.61 2.33 11.59
CA SER A 68 -17.96 0.92 11.81
C SER A 68 -17.15 0.01 10.88
N PRO A 69 -16.81 -1.21 11.33
CA PRO A 69 -16.10 -2.15 10.47
C PRO A 69 -16.83 -2.38 9.15
N SER A 70 -16.08 -2.56 8.09
CA SER A 70 -16.61 -2.63 6.73
C SER A 70 -16.25 -3.97 6.10
N ALA A 71 -17.23 -4.62 5.49
CA ALA A 71 -17.00 -5.84 4.73
C ALA A 71 -16.19 -5.60 3.45
N GLY A 72 -16.14 -4.36 2.97
CA GLY A 72 -15.37 -4.00 1.77
C GLY A 72 -13.89 -3.78 2.01
N THR A 73 -13.42 -3.79 3.27
CA THR A 73 -12.04 -3.50 3.59
C THR A 73 -11.03 -4.44 2.92
N PRO A 74 -11.22 -5.78 2.91
CA PRO A 74 -10.25 -6.65 2.25
C PRO A 74 -10.08 -6.35 0.76
N ALA A 75 -11.16 -6.10 0.04
CA ALA A 75 -11.09 -5.77 -1.38
C ALA A 75 -10.39 -4.43 -1.60
N ALA A 76 -10.63 -3.45 -0.72
CA ALA A 76 -9.96 -2.16 -0.78
C ALA A 76 -8.45 -2.29 -0.53
N ILE A 77 -8.05 -3.16 0.40
CA ILE A 77 -6.64 -3.45 0.65
C ILE A 77 -5.99 -4.06 -0.59
N THR A 78 -6.62 -5.04 -1.21
CA THR A 78 -6.11 -5.65 -2.43
C THR A 78 -5.97 -4.63 -3.55
N SER A 79 -6.92 -3.72 -3.68
CA SER A 79 -6.83 -2.63 -4.65
C SER A 79 -5.63 -1.72 -4.36
N ALA A 80 -5.40 -1.35 -3.11
CA ALA A 80 -4.27 -0.51 -2.72
C ALA A 80 -2.94 -1.22 -2.99
N THR A 81 -2.82 -2.51 -2.64
CA THR A 81 -1.60 -3.27 -2.92
C THR A 81 -1.34 -3.39 -4.41
N GLY A 82 -2.39 -3.54 -5.22
CA GLY A 82 -2.27 -3.56 -6.67
C GLY A 82 -1.71 -2.25 -7.22
N LYS A 83 -2.13 -1.12 -6.67
CA LYS A 83 -1.59 0.19 -7.05
C LYS A 83 -0.12 0.33 -6.65
N ILE A 84 0.25 -0.16 -5.48
CA ILE A 84 1.65 -0.20 -5.03
C ILE A 84 2.49 -1.02 -6.02
N LEU A 85 2.02 -2.21 -6.38
CA LEU A 85 2.75 -3.09 -7.29
C LEU A 85 2.89 -2.47 -8.68
N ALA A 86 1.85 -1.82 -9.18
CA ALA A 86 1.91 -1.18 -10.50
C ALA A 86 2.94 -0.04 -10.53
N LYS A 87 2.96 0.80 -9.50
CA LYS A 87 3.95 1.87 -9.38
C LYS A 87 5.35 1.30 -9.17
N ALA A 88 5.47 0.29 -8.31
CA ALA A 88 6.75 -0.35 -8.02
C ALA A 88 7.34 -0.99 -9.28
N GLN A 89 6.51 -1.64 -10.09
CA GLN A 89 6.97 -2.21 -11.36
C GLN A 89 7.54 -1.14 -12.27
N GLN A 90 6.83 -0.02 -12.42
CA GLN A 90 7.28 1.09 -13.24
C GLN A 90 8.63 1.62 -12.77
N LEU A 91 8.80 1.81 -11.46
CA LEU A 91 10.05 2.30 -10.89
C LEU A 91 11.19 1.29 -11.01
N ALA A 92 10.90 0.00 -10.82
CA ALA A 92 11.90 -1.05 -10.97
C ALA A 92 12.40 -1.13 -12.42
N GLU A 93 11.50 -0.94 -13.39
CA GLU A 93 11.88 -0.92 -14.79
C GLU A 93 12.78 0.27 -15.13
N VAL A 94 12.53 1.42 -14.54
CA VAL A 94 13.41 2.59 -14.69
C VAL A 94 14.78 2.31 -14.04
N ASP A 95 14.79 1.78 -12.82
CA ASP A 95 16.02 1.50 -12.08
C ASP A 95 16.89 0.47 -12.81
N LEU A 96 16.28 -0.61 -13.31
CA LEU A 96 17.02 -1.70 -13.96
C LEU A 96 17.20 -1.48 -15.47
N GLY A 97 16.51 -0.51 -16.04
CA GLY A 97 16.61 -0.20 -17.47
C GLY A 97 16.07 -1.28 -18.39
N ALA A 98 15.13 -2.11 -17.90
CA ALA A 98 14.58 -3.23 -18.67
C ALA A 98 13.21 -3.63 -18.09
N PRO A 99 12.35 -4.30 -18.88
CA PRO A 99 11.13 -4.87 -18.34
C PRO A 99 11.42 -5.86 -17.22
N VAL A 100 10.59 -5.84 -16.18
CA VAL A 100 10.79 -6.68 -15.00
C VAL A 100 9.68 -7.72 -14.87
N THR A 101 10.00 -8.81 -14.18
CA THR A 101 9.05 -9.84 -13.79
C THR A 101 8.89 -9.83 -12.28
N TRP A 102 7.64 -9.81 -11.82
CA TRP A 102 7.34 -9.91 -10.39
C TRP A 102 7.19 -11.37 -10.00
N ASP A 103 7.94 -11.79 -9.00
CA ASP A 103 7.85 -13.14 -8.47
C ASP A 103 8.34 -13.18 -7.04
N ASP A 104 7.51 -13.72 -6.16
CA ASP A 104 7.84 -14.01 -4.76
C ASP A 104 8.47 -12.81 -4.04
N GLY A 105 7.84 -11.66 -4.16
CA GLY A 105 8.24 -10.46 -3.42
C GLY A 105 9.34 -9.64 -4.06
N ALA A 106 9.70 -9.93 -5.30
CA ALA A 106 10.76 -9.19 -5.97
C ALA A 106 10.52 -9.03 -7.46
N PHE A 107 11.06 -7.94 -8.00
CA PHE A 107 11.13 -7.69 -9.44
C PHE A 107 12.51 -8.10 -9.94
N THR A 108 12.55 -8.81 -11.05
CA THR A 108 13.80 -9.33 -11.63
C THR A 108 13.93 -8.94 -13.09
N ALA A 109 15.12 -8.49 -13.47
CA ALA A 109 15.49 -8.23 -14.86
C ALA A 109 16.99 -8.40 -15.01
N ASN A 110 17.43 -9.09 -16.07
CA ASN A 110 18.85 -9.24 -16.42
C ASN A 110 19.70 -9.77 -15.25
N GLY A 111 19.14 -10.67 -14.43
CA GLY A 111 19.85 -11.24 -13.29
C GLY A 111 19.91 -10.38 -12.06
N GLU A 112 19.33 -9.17 -12.10
CA GLU A 112 19.25 -8.27 -10.95
C GLU A 112 17.86 -8.34 -10.34
N THR A 113 17.78 -8.14 -9.02
CA THR A 113 16.55 -8.25 -8.26
C THR A 113 16.34 -6.99 -7.43
N ARG A 114 15.08 -6.54 -7.36
CA ARG A 114 14.65 -5.43 -6.51
C ARG A 114 13.43 -5.87 -5.69
N THR A 115 13.55 -5.82 -4.38
CA THR A 115 12.43 -6.07 -3.49
C THR A 115 11.54 -4.84 -3.40
N ILE A 116 10.37 -4.99 -2.76
CA ILE A 116 9.51 -3.82 -2.48
C ILE A 116 10.27 -2.78 -1.65
N ALA A 117 11.08 -3.20 -0.68
CA ALA A 117 11.90 -2.28 0.12
C ALA A 117 12.90 -1.53 -0.74
N ASP A 118 13.56 -2.23 -1.67
CA ASP A 118 14.50 -1.59 -2.59
C ASP A 118 13.82 -0.54 -3.45
N VAL A 119 12.62 -0.85 -3.96
CA VAL A 119 11.86 0.10 -4.78
C VAL A 119 11.40 1.29 -3.95
N ALA A 120 10.99 1.05 -2.71
CA ALA A 120 10.59 2.14 -1.81
C ALA A 120 11.76 3.10 -1.55
N LEU A 121 12.95 2.58 -1.32
CA LEU A 121 14.15 3.41 -1.14
C LEU A 121 14.43 4.23 -2.40
N TYR A 122 14.35 3.60 -3.57
CA TYR A 122 14.51 4.29 -4.84
C TYR A 122 13.48 5.41 -5.00
N ALA A 123 12.22 5.14 -4.67
CA ALA A 123 11.12 6.08 -4.82
C ALA A 123 11.24 7.29 -3.90
N HIS A 124 11.84 7.11 -2.71
CA HIS A 124 11.89 8.16 -1.69
C HIS A 124 13.07 9.11 -1.84
N GLY A 125 14.08 8.78 -2.61
CA GLY A 125 15.14 9.75 -2.65
C GLY A 125 16.31 9.55 -3.56
N SER A 126 16.55 8.34 -4.03
CA SER A 126 17.80 8.10 -4.74
C SER A 126 17.65 7.94 -6.24
N GLY A 127 16.43 7.76 -6.72
CA GLY A 127 16.20 7.41 -8.12
C GLY A 127 15.62 8.52 -8.96
N ALA A 128 15.84 8.42 -10.26
CA ALA A 128 15.16 9.25 -11.23
C ALA A 128 13.72 8.76 -11.37
N LEU A 129 12.76 9.69 -11.32
CA LEU A 129 11.35 9.34 -11.44
C LEU A 129 10.88 9.63 -12.87
N PRO A 130 10.02 8.78 -13.44
CA PRO A 130 9.39 9.09 -14.73
C PRO A 130 8.57 10.38 -14.65
N PRO A 131 8.38 11.08 -15.76
CA PRO A 131 7.56 12.29 -15.76
C PRO A 131 6.15 12.01 -15.22
N GLY A 132 5.68 12.87 -14.31
CA GLY A 132 4.36 12.74 -13.72
C GLY A 132 4.27 11.77 -12.55
N VAL A 133 5.37 11.13 -12.17
CA VAL A 133 5.40 10.20 -11.02
C VAL A 133 5.96 10.90 -9.80
N GLU A 134 5.19 10.91 -8.73
CA GLU A 134 5.62 11.50 -7.46
C GLU A 134 6.57 10.57 -6.71
N GLY A 135 7.41 11.13 -5.84
CA GLY A 135 8.24 10.36 -4.94
C GLY A 135 7.41 9.58 -3.92
N GLY A 136 8.03 8.60 -3.30
CA GLY A 136 7.38 7.74 -2.33
C GLY A 136 6.71 6.54 -2.96
N LEU A 137 6.30 5.60 -2.12
CA LEU A 137 5.60 4.39 -2.57
C LEU A 137 4.39 4.20 -1.66
N ASP A 138 3.27 4.81 -2.06
CA ASP A 138 2.03 4.74 -1.30
C ASP A 138 0.83 4.72 -2.23
N ALA A 139 -0.31 4.28 -1.70
CA ALA A 139 -1.55 4.21 -2.46
C ALA A 139 -2.74 4.35 -1.54
N GLN A 140 -3.79 4.98 -2.03
CA GLN A 140 -5.06 5.10 -1.35
C GLN A 140 -6.16 4.52 -2.21
N THR A 141 -7.10 3.80 -1.58
CA THR A 141 -8.31 3.35 -2.24
C THR A 141 -9.50 3.85 -1.44
N VAL A 142 -10.34 4.64 -2.08
CA VAL A 142 -11.64 5.08 -1.55
C VAL A 142 -12.69 4.09 -2.05
N TYR A 143 -13.55 3.64 -1.17
CA TYR A 143 -14.50 2.58 -1.52
C TYR A 143 -15.83 2.76 -0.81
N ARG A 144 -16.82 2.02 -1.26
CA ARG A 144 -18.14 1.94 -0.65
C ARG A 144 -18.51 0.48 -0.39
N ASP A 145 -19.27 0.28 0.65
CA ASP A 145 -19.87 -1.02 0.91
C ASP A 145 -21.14 -1.18 0.06
#